data_d62d88ec35c5914c5d36d9e24b1a4f33
#
_entry.id   d62d88ec35c5914c5d36d9e24b1a4f33
#
_cell.length_a   1.000
_cell.length_b   1.000
_cell.length_c   1.000
_cell.angle_alpha   90.00
_cell.angle_beta   90.00
_cell.angle_gamma   90.00
#
_symmetry.space_group_name_H-M   'P 1'
#
loop_
_entity.id
_entity.type
_entity.pdbx_description
1 polymer ?
#
loop_
_entity_poly.entity_id
_entity_poly.type
_entity_poly.pdbx_seq_one_letter_code
_entity_poly.pdbx_strand_id
1 'polypeptide(L)'
;MSVAVSGHGSKVMIEYCRARKSCSARKGDFEMDKDKYVFFWGACKNANPNNGYANLDKGCLSQWQKCSFEIDGVSYSSAEQYMMAEKARTFGDDETLEKILSAKLPRNIKALGRKVKGFDGNKWNSVKFEVVVRGNMAKFSQNHELLSFLLGTGDATLVEASPTDAIWGVGLRENDQDILDPSKWKGENLLGKALMEVRSKLAAAKESKEIMVHPNMQFKEEKKTATDIVMM
;
A
#
# COMPACT_ATOMS: atom_id res chain seq x y z
N MET A 1 -5.45 -46.83 -7.56
CA MET A 1 -5.78 -45.93 -6.44
C MET A 1 -5.45 -44.52 -6.87
N SER A 2 -6.45 -43.74 -7.16
CA SER A 2 -6.34 -42.39 -7.71
C SER A 2 -6.52 -41.40 -6.56
N VAL A 3 -5.52 -40.53 -6.31
CA VAL A 3 -5.60 -39.51 -5.25
C VAL A 3 -6.07 -38.22 -5.90
N ALA A 4 -7.27 -37.78 -5.54
CA ALA A 4 -7.83 -36.51 -5.95
C ALA A 4 -7.28 -35.38 -5.06
N VAL A 5 -6.63 -34.40 -5.66
CA VAL A 5 -6.23 -33.15 -5.00
C VAL A 5 -7.38 -32.15 -5.14
N SER A 6 -8.04 -31.83 -4.03
CA SER A 6 -9.14 -30.86 -3.98
C SER A 6 -8.59 -29.43 -3.88
N GLY A 7 -8.76 -28.65 -4.94
CA GLY A 7 -8.49 -27.22 -4.94
C GLY A 7 -9.60 -26.43 -4.23
N HIS A 8 -9.35 -25.96 -3.00
CA HIS A 8 -10.31 -25.17 -2.21
C HIS A 8 -10.04 -23.64 -2.21
N GLY A 9 -9.06 -23.15 -2.98
CA GLY A 9 -8.66 -21.74 -2.95
C GLY A 9 -9.46 -20.77 -3.84
N SER A 10 -10.07 -21.27 -4.92
CA SER A 10 -10.63 -20.37 -5.95
C SER A 10 -12.11 -20.03 -5.79
N LYS A 11 -12.87 -20.77 -5.00
CA LYS A 11 -14.32 -20.54 -4.85
C LYS A 11 -14.68 -19.38 -3.92
N VAL A 12 -13.88 -19.11 -2.89
CA VAL A 12 -14.18 -18.08 -1.88
C VAL A 12 -14.06 -16.66 -2.46
N MET A 13 -13.14 -16.41 -3.40
CA MET A 13 -12.99 -15.09 -4.02
C MET A 13 -14.09 -14.76 -5.05
N ILE A 14 -14.68 -15.75 -5.69
CA ILE A 14 -15.72 -15.53 -6.70
C ILE A 14 -17.08 -15.24 -6.07
N GLU A 15 -17.38 -15.76 -4.90
CA GLU A 15 -18.63 -15.45 -4.19
C GLU A 15 -18.67 -14.04 -3.59
N TYR A 16 -17.52 -13.50 -3.15
CA TYR A 16 -17.45 -12.13 -2.63
C TYR A 16 -17.76 -11.07 -3.70
N CYS A 17 -17.45 -11.34 -4.97
CA CYS A 17 -17.74 -10.42 -6.09
C CYS A 17 -19.18 -10.53 -6.66
N ARG A 18 -19.94 -11.61 -6.36
CA ARG A 18 -21.28 -11.82 -6.94
C ARG A 18 -22.46 -11.27 -6.11
N ALA A 19 -22.26 -10.91 -4.87
CA ALA A 19 -23.31 -10.44 -3.96
C ALA A 19 -23.74 -8.96 -4.15
N ARG A 20 -23.18 -8.22 -5.11
CA ARG A 20 -23.45 -6.79 -5.32
C ARG A 20 -24.16 -6.46 -6.63
N LYS A 21 -25.32 -7.09 -6.91
CA LYS A 21 -26.22 -6.60 -7.97
C LYS A 21 -27.65 -6.63 -7.44
N SER A 22 -28.10 -5.51 -6.88
CA SER A 22 -29.40 -4.87 -7.07
C SER A 22 -29.67 -3.88 -5.93
N CYS A 23 -29.46 -2.61 -6.18
CA CYS A 23 -30.21 -1.57 -5.51
C CYS A 23 -30.44 -0.43 -6.50
N SER A 24 -31.71 -0.17 -6.79
CA SER A 24 -32.16 0.86 -7.71
C SER A 24 -31.92 2.24 -7.11
N ALA A 25 -31.14 3.08 -7.78
CA ALA A 25 -30.89 4.46 -7.39
C ALA A 25 -32.15 5.31 -7.53
N ARG A 26 -32.58 5.97 -6.44
CA ARG A 26 -33.49 7.11 -6.48
C ARG A 26 -32.69 8.39 -6.73
N LYS A 27 -33.18 9.23 -7.64
CA LYS A 27 -32.60 10.55 -7.95
C LYS A 27 -32.63 11.44 -6.71
N GLY A 28 -31.46 11.90 -6.23
CA GLY A 28 -31.37 13.03 -5.31
C GLY A 28 -30.34 12.95 -4.19
N ASP A 29 -29.89 11.76 -3.77
CA ASP A 29 -28.87 11.65 -2.75
C ASP A 29 -27.51 11.33 -3.41
N PHE A 30 -26.57 12.26 -3.28
CA PHE A 30 -25.16 12.03 -3.60
C PHE A 30 -24.64 11.12 -2.49
N GLU A 31 -24.99 9.82 -2.58
CA GLU A 31 -24.47 8.79 -1.68
C GLU A 31 -22.97 8.70 -1.95
N MET A 32 -22.18 9.36 -1.10
CA MET A 32 -20.72 9.30 -1.18
C MET A 32 -20.29 7.85 -0.93
N ASP A 33 -19.82 7.23 -1.99
CA ASP A 33 -19.52 5.80 -2.08
C ASP A 33 -18.33 5.47 -1.18
N LYS A 34 -18.61 5.02 0.05
CA LYS A 34 -17.60 4.60 1.04
C LYS A 34 -16.71 3.48 0.50
N ASP A 35 -17.17 2.72 -0.47
CA ASP A 35 -16.44 1.62 -1.10
C ASP A 35 -15.26 2.12 -1.97
N LYS A 36 -15.22 3.42 -2.29
CA LYS A 36 -14.09 4.04 -3.01
C LYS A 36 -12.88 4.33 -2.15
N TYR A 37 -12.99 4.23 -0.83
CA TYR A 37 -11.92 4.58 0.09
C TYR A 37 -11.55 3.42 1.00
N VAL A 38 -10.25 3.29 1.29
CA VAL A 38 -9.74 2.47 2.39
C VAL A 38 -9.12 3.40 3.41
N PHE A 39 -9.87 3.67 4.47
CA PHE A 39 -9.38 4.48 5.59
C PHE A 39 -8.59 3.61 6.55
N PHE A 40 -7.36 4.00 6.86
CA PHE A 40 -6.50 3.29 7.81
C PHE A 40 -5.82 4.25 8.78
N TRP A 41 -5.54 3.76 9.97
CA TRP A 41 -4.76 4.48 10.98
C TRP A 41 -4.27 3.53 12.07
N GLY A 42 -2.96 3.63 12.43
CA GLY A 42 -2.33 2.70 13.36
C GLY A 42 -2.05 1.33 12.74
N ALA A 43 -1.21 0.55 13.40
CA ALA A 43 -0.84 -0.79 12.96
C ALA A 43 -1.86 -1.84 13.40
N CYS A 44 -1.91 -2.98 12.70
CA CYS A 44 -2.65 -4.16 13.15
C CYS A 44 -2.14 -4.60 14.52
N LYS A 45 -3.04 -4.76 15.49
CA LYS A 45 -2.64 -5.01 16.89
C LYS A 45 -1.92 -6.35 17.08
N ASN A 46 -2.35 -7.38 16.39
CA ASN A 46 -1.88 -8.76 16.57
C ASN A 46 -1.22 -9.35 15.32
N ALA A 47 -1.06 -8.58 14.25
CA ALA A 47 -0.42 -9.02 13.02
C ALA A 47 1.05 -8.60 12.98
N ASN A 48 1.95 -9.58 12.92
CA ASN A 48 3.39 -9.35 12.81
C ASN A 48 4.07 -10.58 12.16
N PRO A 49 5.34 -10.47 11.72
CA PRO A 49 6.05 -11.57 11.04
C PRO A 49 6.12 -12.87 11.85
N ASN A 50 6.22 -12.77 13.18
CA ASN A 50 6.39 -13.95 14.04
C ASN A 50 5.12 -14.81 14.16
N ASN A 51 3.94 -14.26 13.80
CA ASN A 51 2.67 -15.00 13.77
C ASN A 51 2.09 -15.14 12.36
N GLY A 52 2.93 -15.00 11.30
CA GLY A 52 2.52 -15.11 9.92
C GLY A 52 1.46 -14.08 9.54
N TYR A 53 1.51 -12.89 10.16
CA TYR A 53 0.53 -11.82 9.97
C TYR A 53 -0.93 -12.24 10.22
N ALA A 54 -1.16 -13.17 11.15
CA ALA A 54 -2.51 -13.48 11.60
C ALA A 54 -3.26 -12.20 12.01
N ASN A 55 -4.57 -12.13 11.70
CA ASN A 55 -5.42 -10.95 11.92
C ASN A 55 -4.96 -9.69 11.16
N LEU A 56 -4.43 -9.87 9.95
CA LEU A 56 -4.10 -8.75 9.06
C LEU A 56 -5.36 -7.96 8.69
N ASP A 57 -5.30 -6.66 8.87
CA ASP A 57 -6.34 -5.70 8.49
C ASP A 57 -5.73 -4.46 7.81
N LYS A 58 -6.55 -3.45 7.56
CA LYS A 58 -6.10 -2.19 6.93
C LYS A 58 -4.99 -1.45 7.70
N GLY A 59 -4.75 -1.77 8.97
CA GLY A 59 -3.62 -1.26 9.75
C GLY A 59 -2.26 -1.69 9.19
N CYS A 60 -2.20 -2.74 8.35
CA CYS A 60 -0.99 -3.15 7.66
C CYS A 60 -0.44 -2.06 6.71
N LEU A 61 -1.28 -1.15 6.26
CA LEU A 61 -0.90 0.00 5.44
C LEU A 61 -0.10 1.05 6.22
N SER A 62 -0.25 1.09 7.55
CA SER A 62 0.45 2.05 8.40
C SER A 62 1.97 1.90 8.33
N GLN A 63 2.68 3.02 8.42
CA GLN A 63 4.14 3.07 8.61
C GLN A 63 4.60 2.35 9.88
N TRP A 64 3.72 2.24 10.88
CA TRP A 64 4.00 1.62 12.18
C TRP A 64 3.76 0.11 12.20
N GLN A 65 3.25 -0.48 11.11
CA GLN A 65 3.08 -1.93 11.02
C GLN A 65 4.43 -2.63 11.21
N LYS A 66 4.48 -3.52 12.19
CA LYS A 66 5.67 -4.35 12.41
C LYS A 66 5.82 -5.32 11.25
N CYS A 67 6.95 -5.22 10.58
CA CYS A 67 7.35 -6.09 9.47
C CYS A 67 8.88 -6.12 9.39
N SER A 68 9.43 -7.09 8.67
CA SER A 68 10.87 -7.14 8.41
C SER A 68 11.10 -6.97 6.92
N PHE A 69 12.01 -6.08 6.55
CA PHE A 69 12.48 -5.91 5.19
C PHE A 69 13.89 -5.31 5.19
N GLU A 70 14.60 -5.46 4.09
CA GLU A 70 15.96 -5.00 3.93
C GLU A 70 16.09 -4.00 2.79
N ILE A 71 16.90 -2.96 2.98
CA ILE A 71 17.31 -2.01 1.94
C ILE A 71 18.80 -1.76 2.13
N ASP A 72 19.59 -1.93 1.05
CA ASP A 72 21.04 -1.69 1.02
C ASP A 72 21.80 -2.45 2.14
N GLY A 73 21.41 -3.71 2.43
CA GLY A 73 22.03 -4.56 3.45
C GLY A 73 21.65 -4.19 4.89
N VAL A 74 20.73 -3.27 5.09
CA VAL A 74 20.23 -2.87 6.42
C VAL A 74 18.80 -3.37 6.62
N SER A 75 18.58 -4.12 7.70
CA SER A 75 17.23 -4.62 8.07
C SER A 75 16.47 -3.61 8.89
N TYR A 76 15.18 -3.46 8.57
CA TYR A 76 14.25 -2.56 9.25
C TYR A 76 13.05 -3.32 9.81
N SER A 77 12.55 -2.88 10.95
CA SER A 77 11.41 -3.49 11.65
C SER A 77 10.05 -2.82 11.35
N SER A 78 10.06 -1.73 10.60
CA SER A 78 8.88 -0.99 10.14
C SER A 78 9.27 0.07 9.11
N ALA A 79 8.32 0.50 8.28
CA ALA A 79 8.54 1.59 7.34
C ALA A 79 8.82 2.93 8.06
N GLU A 80 8.28 3.14 9.27
CA GLU A 80 8.64 4.28 10.11
C GLU A 80 10.12 4.28 10.49
N GLN A 81 10.68 3.10 10.83
CA GLN A 81 12.11 3.02 11.16
C GLN A 81 12.99 3.40 9.97
N TYR A 82 12.64 2.90 8.78
CA TYR A 82 13.34 3.26 7.56
C TYR A 82 13.26 4.77 7.29
N MET A 83 12.06 5.35 7.32
CA MET A 83 11.85 6.78 7.08
C MET A 83 12.65 7.65 8.05
N MET A 84 12.69 7.30 9.35
CA MET A 84 13.46 8.05 10.34
C MET A 84 14.96 7.86 10.16
N ALA A 85 15.43 6.67 9.79
CA ALA A 85 16.82 6.40 9.45
C ALA A 85 17.28 7.22 8.23
N GLU A 86 16.48 7.25 7.16
CA GLU A 86 16.77 8.08 5.98
C GLU A 86 16.78 9.57 6.31
N LYS A 87 15.92 10.00 7.23
CA LYS A 87 15.98 11.38 7.72
C LYS A 87 17.31 11.69 8.41
N ALA A 88 17.79 10.79 9.28
CA ALA A 88 19.09 10.98 9.93
C ALA A 88 20.24 10.97 8.89
N ARG A 89 20.23 10.06 7.90
CA ARG A 89 21.20 10.03 6.80
C ARG A 89 21.18 11.31 5.96
N THR A 90 20.01 11.83 5.65
CA THR A 90 19.84 13.07 4.88
C THR A 90 20.57 14.27 5.52
N PHE A 91 20.66 14.27 6.85
CA PHE A 91 21.29 15.36 7.61
C PHE A 91 22.66 15.00 8.20
N GLY A 92 23.19 13.79 7.93
CA GLY A 92 24.50 13.36 8.42
C GLY A 92 24.55 13.16 9.93
N ASP A 93 23.44 12.81 10.58
CA ASP A 93 23.37 12.57 12.03
C ASP A 93 23.52 11.07 12.33
N ASP A 94 24.76 10.58 12.25
CA ASP A 94 25.08 9.17 12.45
C ASP A 94 24.76 8.69 13.86
N GLU A 95 24.92 9.55 14.87
CA GLU A 95 24.59 9.21 16.26
C GLU A 95 23.10 8.92 16.43
N THR A 96 22.24 9.77 15.83
CA THR A 96 20.79 9.54 15.87
C THR A 96 20.38 8.37 14.99
N LEU A 97 21.06 8.15 13.85
CA LEU A 97 20.85 7.00 12.97
C LEU A 97 21.05 5.68 13.74
N GLU A 98 22.17 5.51 14.45
CA GLU A 98 22.44 4.31 15.25
C GLU A 98 21.37 4.06 16.31
N LYS A 99 20.92 5.11 16.99
CA LYS A 99 19.83 5.03 17.97
C LYS A 99 18.51 4.61 17.34
N ILE A 100 18.19 5.11 16.14
CA ILE A 100 16.99 4.73 15.39
C ILE A 100 17.04 3.26 14.99
N LEU A 101 18.17 2.80 14.45
CA LEU A 101 18.35 1.41 14.04
C LEU A 101 18.27 0.43 15.20
N SER A 102 18.71 0.83 16.38
CA SER A 102 18.63 0.03 17.59
C SER A 102 17.26 0.04 18.27
N ALA A 103 16.42 1.02 17.95
CA ALA A 103 15.12 1.21 18.61
C ALA A 103 14.08 0.18 18.09
N LYS A 104 13.31 -0.41 19.02
CA LYS A 104 12.31 -1.44 18.69
C LYS A 104 10.86 -0.95 18.72
N LEU A 105 10.62 0.17 19.40
CA LEU A 105 9.26 0.68 19.57
C LEU A 105 9.00 1.86 18.63
N PRO A 106 7.93 1.84 17.82
CA PRO A 106 7.62 2.89 16.83
C PRO A 106 7.58 4.30 17.45
N ARG A 107 7.02 4.44 18.66
CA ARG A 107 6.99 5.73 19.36
C ARG A 107 8.39 6.28 19.66
N ASN A 108 9.34 5.42 20.01
CA ASN A 108 10.73 5.82 20.28
C ASN A 108 11.44 6.19 19.00
N ILE A 109 11.24 5.43 17.93
CA ILE A 109 11.75 5.69 16.59
C ILE A 109 11.29 7.08 16.11
N LYS A 110 9.98 7.36 16.19
CA LYS A 110 9.43 8.67 15.83
C LYS A 110 9.99 9.80 16.69
N ALA A 111 10.15 9.57 18.00
CA ALA A 111 10.74 10.55 18.91
C ALA A 111 12.22 10.87 18.58
N LEU A 112 13.00 9.86 18.20
CA LEU A 112 14.39 10.03 17.73
C LEU A 112 14.43 10.80 16.40
N GLY A 113 13.60 10.47 15.43
CA GLY A 113 13.50 11.18 14.16
C GLY A 113 13.13 12.67 14.29
N ARG A 114 12.47 13.06 15.39
CA ARG A 114 12.22 14.48 15.71
C ARG A 114 13.45 15.20 16.28
N LYS A 115 14.46 14.45 16.73
CA LYS A 115 15.68 14.99 17.35
C LYS A 115 16.87 14.99 16.40
N VAL A 116 16.69 14.63 15.15
CA VAL A 116 17.74 14.64 14.13
C VAL A 116 18.37 16.02 14.05
N LYS A 117 19.70 16.06 14.24
CA LYS A 117 20.51 17.28 14.20
C LYS A 117 20.63 17.82 12.78
N GLY A 118 20.80 19.12 12.63
CA GLY A 118 20.95 19.75 11.32
C GLY A 118 19.71 19.70 10.44
N PHE A 119 18.53 19.46 11.02
CA PHE A 119 17.28 19.34 10.27
C PHE A 119 16.93 20.63 9.52
N ASP A 120 16.73 20.49 8.21
CA ASP A 120 16.21 21.52 7.31
C ASP A 120 14.90 21.02 6.68
N GLY A 121 13.83 21.79 6.91
CA GLY A 121 12.49 21.41 6.43
C GLY A 121 12.37 21.39 4.93
N ASN A 122 13.03 22.31 4.20
CA ASN A 122 12.98 22.37 2.74
C ASN A 122 13.71 21.18 2.13
N LYS A 123 14.92 20.88 2.63
CA LYS A 123 15.69 19.71 2.20
C LYS A 123 14.93 18.41 2.48
N TRP A 124 14.30 18.26 3.64
CA TRP A 124 13.51 17.07 3.94
C TRP A 124 12.26 16.98 3.06
N ASN A 125 11.57 18.08 2.83
CA ASN A 125 10.38 18.10 1.98
C ASN A 125 10.68 17.70 0.53
N SER A 126 11.89 17.98 0.02
CA SER A 126 12.27 17.60 -1.35
C SER A 126 12.51 16.10 -1.54
N VAL A 127 12.74 15.33 -0.47
CA VAL A 127 13.11 13.90 -0.56
C VAL A 127 12.14 12.96 0.18
N LYS A 128 11.37 13.46 1.15
CA LYS A 128 10.56 12.65 2.05
C LYS A 128 9.59 11.71 1.35
N PHE A 129 8.99 12.14 0.23
CA PHE A 129 8.00 11.34 -0.50
C PHE A 129 8.66 10.11 -1.12
N GLU A 130 9.76 10.30 -1.85
CA GLU A 130 10.52 9.21 -2.47
C GLU A 130 11.08 8.23 -1.42
N VAL A 131 11.55 8.74 -0.29
CA VAL A 131 11.95 7.91 0.85
C VAL A 131 10.82 7.00 1.30
N VAL A 132 9.61 7.53 1.47
CA VAL A 132 8.46 6.73 1.89
C VAL A 132 8.02 5.75 0.81
N VAL A 133 8.03 6.13 -0.46
CA VAL A 133 7.77 5.21 -1.58
C VAL A 133 8.79 4.07 -1.57
N ARG A 134 10.10 4.36 -1.47
CA ARG A 134 11.16 3.34 -1.46
C ARG A 134 11.00 2.36 -0.29
N GLY A 135 10.76 2.88 0.92
CA GLY A 135 10.55 2.06 2.11
C GLY A 135 9.33 1.13 1.99
N ASN A 136 8.22 1.65 1.46
CA ASN A 136 7.02 0.85 1.26
C ASN A 136 7.16 -0.13 0.07
N MET A 137 7.90 0.20 -0.99
CA MET A 137 8.26 -0.78 -2.02
C MET A 137 8.95 -2.00 -1.43
N ALA A 138 9.96 -1.80 -0.57
CA ALA A 138 10.65 -2.89 0.10
C ALA A 138 9.74 -3.64 1.09
N LYS A 139 8.99 -2.91 1.92
CA LYS A 139 8.02 -3.48 2.87
C LYS A 139 7.06 -4.44 2.18
N PHE A 140 6.41 -4.01 1.12
CA PHE A 140 5.37 -4.81 0.47
C PHE A 140 5.95 -5.87 -0.48
N SER A 141 7.03 -5.60 -1.20
CA SER A 141 7.63 -6.60 -2.10
C SER A 141 8.29 -7.78 -1.38
N GLN A 142 8.74 -7.58 -0.14
CA GLN A 142 9.40 -8.61 0.66
C GLN A 142 8.47 -9.33 1.65
N ASN A 143 7.19 -8.95 1.73
CA ASN A 143 6.21 -9.56 2.63
C ASN A 143 4.93 -9.91 1.84
N HIS A 144 4.78 -11.18 1.49
CA HIS A 144 3.73 -11.67 0.60
C HIS A 144 2.31 -11.35 1.09
N GLU A 145 2.04 -11.51 2.37
CA GLU A 145 0.72 -11.25 2.96
C GLU A 145 0.39 -9.76 2.92
N LEU A 146 1.37 -8.90 3.21
CA LEU A 146 1.21 -7.45 3.11
C LEU A 146 1.00 -7.02 1.65
N LEU A 147 1.75 -7.60 0.70
CA LEU A 147 1.58 -7.37 -0.73
C LEU A 147 0.18 -7.77 -1.19
N SER A 148 -0.28 -8.95 -0.80
CA SER A 148 -1.61 -9.45 -1.16
C SER A 148 -2.71 -8.53 -0.65
N PHE A 149 -2.58 -8.00 0.58
CA PHE A 149 -3.51 -7.01 1.12
C PHE A 149 -3.50 -5.72 0.30
N LEU A 150 -2.32 -5.15 0.03
CA LEU A 150 -2.18 -3.90 -0.73
C LEU A 150 -2.79 -4.02 -2.13
N LEU A 151 -2.47 -5.09 -2.86
CA LEU A 151 -3.04 -5.34 -4.19
C LEU A 151 -4.55 -5.61 -4.12
N GLY A 152 -5.03 -6.27 -3.07
CA GLY A 152 -6.45 -6.52 -2.82
C GLY A 152 -7.30 -5.26 -2.59
N THR A 153 -6.69 -4.10 -2.34
CA THR A 153 -7.40 -2.81 -2.27
C THR A 153 -7.87 -2.31 -3.64
N GLY A 154 -7.48 -2.97 -4.74
CA GLY A 154 -7.90 -2.63 -6.11
C GLY A 154 -7.61 -1.17 -6.46
N ASP A 155 -8.62 -0.44 -6.92
CA ASP A 155 -8.52 0.98 -7.30
C ASP A 155 -8.93 1.94 -6.19
N ALA A 156 -9.22 1.44 -4.99
CA ALA A 156 -9.66 2.28 -3.89
C ALA A 156 -8.62 3.35 -3.53
N THR A 157 -9.09 4.54 -3.19
CA THR A 157 -8.24 5.61 -2.64
C THR A 157 -7.81 5.23 -1.22
N LEU A 158 -6.51 5.15 -0.99
CA LEU A 158 -5.95 4.86 0.33
C LEU A 158 -5.82 6.17 1.12
N VAL A 159 -6.35 6.19 2.35
CA VAL A 159 -6.43 7.40 3.15
C VAL A 159 -5.93 7.14 4.57
N GLU A 160 -4.85 7.82 4.96
CA GLU A 160 -4.43 7.80 6.36
C GLU A 160 -5.33 8.71 7.20
N ALA A 161 -6.30 8.11 7.89
CA ALA A 161 -7.30 8.78 8.71
C ALA A 161 -6.73 9.18 10.10
N SER A 162 -5.59 9.86 10.08
CA SER A 162 -4.91 10.34 11.29
C SER A 162 -5.39 11.76 11.66
N PRO A 163 -6.00 11.96 12.83
CA PRO A 163 -6.50 13.27 13.24
C PRO A 163 -5.38 14.26 13.63
N THR A 164 -4.16 13.77 13.81
CA THR A 164 -3.01 14.55 14.31
C THR A 164 -1.87 14.67 13.31
N ASP A 165 -2.02 14.11 12.10
CA ASP A 165 -1.00 14.18 11.06
C ASP A 165 -1.60 14.83 9.80
N ALA A 166 -1.22 16.07 9.55
CA ALA A 166 -1.66 16.83 8.38
C ALA A 166 -0.71 16.70 7.18
N ILE A 167 0.40 15.98 7.33
CA ILE A 167 1.36 15.74 6.24
C ILE A 167 1.10 14.36 5.62
N TRP A 168 1.24 13.32 6.43
CA TRP A 168 1.07 11.95 5.96
C TRP A 168 -0.38 11.51 5.93
N GLY A 169 -1.21 12.03 6.84
CA GLY A 169 -2.64 11.79 6.91
C GLY A 169 -3.49 12.95 6.42
N VAL A 170 -4.81 12.82 6.63
CA VAL A 170 -5.80 13.82 6.22
C VAL A 170 -6.24 14.77 7.34
N GLY A 171 -5.73 14.61 8.56
CA GLY A 171 -6.10 15.45 9.71
C GLY A 171 -7.52 15.20 10.24
N LEU A 172 -8.15 14.09 9.85
CA LEU A 172 -9.50 13.67 10.24
C LEU A 172 -9.47 12.19 10.68
N ARG A 173 -10.46 11.80 11.50
CA ARG A 173 -10.68 10.40 11.84
C ARG A 173 -11.60 9.73 10.82
N GLU A 174 -11.54 8.41 10.71
CA GLU A 174 -12.37 7.60 9.82
C GLU A 174 -13.89 7.82 10.03
N ASN A 175 -14.32 8.17 11.24
CA ASN A 175 -15.73 8.41 11.56
C ASN A 175 -16.14 9.89 11.53
N ASP A 176 -15.26 10.80 11.12
CA ASP A 176 -15.60 12.20 10.93
C ASP A 176 -16.52 12.34 9.69
N GLN A 177 -17.56 13.18 9.77
CA GLN A 177 -18.52 13.36 8.69
C GLN A 177 -17.87 13.87 7.40
N ASP A 178 -16.82 14.66 7.53
CA ASP A 178 -16.12 15.30 6.42
C ASP A 178 -15.06 14.40 5.75
N ILE A 179 -14.80 13.17 6.27
CA ILE A 179 -13.74 12.31 5.76
C ILE A 179 -13.96 11.86 4.31
N LEU A 180 -15.22 11.76 3.88
CA LEU A 180 -15.59 11.33 2.53
C LEU A 180 -15.48 12.46 1.49
N ASP A 181 -15.27 13.69 1.93
CA ASP A 181 -15.11 14.86 1.06
C ASP A 181 -13.65 15.32 1.08
N PRO A 182 -12.84 15.00 0.04
CA PRO A 182 -11.44 15.40 0.00
C PRO A 182 -11.19 16.90 0.09
N SER A 183 -12.18 17.74 -0.27
CA SER A 183 -12.05 19.20 -0.17
C SER A 183 -12.03 19.71 1.27
N LYS A 184 -12.48 18.87 2.21
CA LYS A 184 -12.52 19.16 3.66
C LYS A 184 -11.35 18.53 4.43
N TRP A 185 -10.48 17.82 3.76
CA TRP A 185 -9.30 17.26 4.41
C TRP A 185 -8.37 18.37 4.90
N LYS A 186 -7.88 18.21 6.11
CA LYS A 186 -6.98 19.15 6.77
C LYS A 186 -5.51 18.81 6.58
N GLY A 187 -5.23 17.76 5.79
CA GLY A 187 -3.90 17.26 5.53
C GLY A 187 -3.75 16.72 4.10
N GLU A 188 -2.50 16.45 3.73
CA GLU A 188 -2.08 16.18 2.35
C GLU A 188 -2.27 14.72 1.90
N ASN A 189 -2.50 13.79 2.85
CA ASN A 189 -2.57 12.34 2.59
C ASN A 189 -1.34 11.79 1.83
N LEU A 190 -0.14 12.26 2.15
CA LEU A 190 1.06 11.83 1.42
C LEU A 190 1.32 10.33 1.56
N LEU A 191 0.97 9.69 2.71
CA LEU A 191 1.13 8.25 2.85
C LEU A 191 0.16 7.49 1.94
N GLY A 192 -1.11 7.90 1.89
CA GLY A 192 -2.07 7.29 0.97
C GLY A 192 -1.61 7.38 -0.49
N LYS A 193 -1.12 8.55 -0.91
CA LYS A 193 -0.56 8.77 -2.25
C LYS A 193 0.65 7.87 -2.52
N ALA A 194 1.61 7.79 -1.59
CA ALA A 194 2.78 6.92 -1.73
C ALA A 194 2.39 5.44 -1.84
N LEU A 195 1.43 4.98 -1.03
CA LEU A 195 0.95 3.59 -1.08
C LEU A 195 0.21 3.27 -2.39
N MET A 196 -0.57 4.19 -2.94
CA MET A 196 -1.21 4.01 -4.25
C MET A 196 -0.15 3.92 -5.37
N GLU A 197 0.91 4.71 -5.32
CA GLU A 197 2.03 4.62 -6.25
C GLU A 197 2.76 3.27 -6.12
N VAL A 198 3.06 2.83 -4.89
CA VAL A 198 3.66 1.53 -4.60
C VAL A 198 2.78 0.39 -5.14
N ARG A 199 1.46 0.45 -4.90
CA ARG A 199 0.49 -0.53 -5.40
C ARG A 199 0.54 -0.63 -6.92
N SER A 200 0.53 0.49 -7.61
CA SER A 200 0.60 0.53 -9.08
C SER A 200 1.90 -0.09 -9.61
N LYS A 201 3.05 0.28 -9.04
CA LYS A 201 4.35 -0.26 -9.45
C LYS A 201 4.45 -1.78 -9.20
N LEU A 202 3.95 -2.27 -8.06
CA LEU A 202 3.99 -3.70 -7.73
C LEU A 202 3.00 -4.53 -8.55
N ALA A 203 1.82 -3.98 -8.88
CA ALA A 203 0.87 -4.62 -9.79
C ALA A 203 1.48 -4.81 -11.19
N ALA A 204 2.04 -3.75 -11.77
CA ALA A 204 2.69 -3.81 -13.07
C ALA A 204 3.88 -4.80 -13.10
N ALA A 205 4.68 -4.86 -12.03
CA ALA A 205 5.79 -5.81 -11.92
C ALA A 205 5.31 -7.27 -11.82
N LYS A 206 4.16 -7.51 -11.19
CA LYS A 206 3.54 -8.84 -11.11
C LYS A 206 3.03 -9.28 -12.47
N GLU A 207 2.28 -8.44 -13.18
CA GLU A 207 1.77 -8.72 -14.53
C GLU A 207 2.91 -9.02 -15.51
N SER A 208 4.00 -8.24 -15.46
CA SER A 208 5.18 -8.47 -16.30
C SER A 208 5.83 -9.84 -16.06
N LYS A 209 5.88 -10.29 -14.81
CA LYS A 209 6.40 -11.64 -14.47
C LYS A 209 5.45 -12.75 -14.92
N GLU A 210 4.15 -12.57 -14.78
CA GLU A 210 3.15 -13.54 -15.25
C GLU A 210 3.19 -13.69 -16.77
N ILE A 211 3.35 -12.61 -17.53
CA ILE A 211 3.54 -12.63 -18.99
C ILE A 211 4.82 -13.40 -19.39
N MET A 212 5.92 -13.22 -18.65
CA MET A 212 7.18 -13.93 -18.93
C MET A 212 7.11 -15.44 -18.61
N VAL A 213 6.31 -15.84 -17.62
CA VAL A 213 6.16 -17.25 -17.22
C VAL A 213 5.19 -18.00 -18.15
N HIS A 214 4.32 -17.32 -18.88
CA HIS A 214 3.39 -17.87 -19.85
C HIS A 214 3.59 -17.31 -21.26
N PRO A 215 4.71 -17.63 -21.96
CA PRO A 215 4.99 -17.09 -23.29
C PRO A 215 4.04 -17.62 -24.39
N ASN A 216 3.07 -18.49 -24.06
CA ASN A 216 2.17 -19.16 -25.01
C ASN A 216 0.71 -18.66 -24.97
N MET A 217 0.41 -17.48 -24.48
CA MET A 217 -0.82 -16.80 -24.84
C MET A 217 -0.66 -16.23 -26.26
N GLN A 218 -0.84 -17.09 -27.26
CA GLN A 218 -0.96 -16.67 -28.64
C GLN A 218 -2.16 -15.74 -28.74
N PHE A 219 -1.92 -14.50 -29.07
CA PHE A 219 -2.92 -13.63 -29.67
C PHE A 219 -3.42 -14.35 -30.94
N LYS A 220 -4.66 -14.81 -30.96
CA LYS A 220 -5.32 -15.19 -32.18
C LYS A 220 -5.47 -13.94 -33.02
N GLU A 221 -4.51 -13.71 -33.91
CA GLU A 221 -4.76 -12.84 -35.06
C GLU A 221 -5.92 -13.42 -35.84
N GLU A 222 -7.05 -12.74 -35.85
CA GLU A 222 -8.11 -12.98 -36.84
C GLU A 222 -7.53 -12.63 -38.22
N LYS A 223 -7.04 -13.65 -38.90
CA LYS A 223 -6.76 -13.54 -40.34
C LYS A 223 -8.09 -13.28 -41.04
N LYS A 224 -8.35 -11.99 -41.36
CA LYS A 224 -9.26 -11.66 -42.45
C LYS A 224 -8.67 -12.22 -43.75
N THR A 225 -9.19 -13.34 -44.18
CA THR A 225 -8.93 -13.91 -45.50
C THR A 225 -9.45 -12.94 -46.55
N ALA A 226 -8.48 -12.30 -47.25
CA ALA A 226 -8.75 -11.63 -48.50
C ALA A 226 -9.00 -12.71 -49.55
N THR A 227 -10.28 -13.08 -49.76
CA THR A 227 -10.71 -13.81 -50.93
C THR A 227 -12.15 -13.37 -51.19
N ASP A 228 -12.30 -12.41 -52.10
CA ASP A 228 -13.47 -12.21 -52.99
C ASP A 228 -13.38 -10.82 -53.63
N ILE A 229 -12.41 -10.64 -54.50
CA ILE A 229 -12.48 -9.65 -55.58
C ILE A 229 -11.76 -10.29 -56.78
N VAL A 230 -12.43 -11.18 -57.50
CA VAL A 230 -12.25 -11.39 -58.92
C VAL A 230 -13.54 -12.02 -59.41
N MET A 231 -14.27 -11.28 -60.20
CA MET A 231 -15.21 -11.55 -61.29
C MET A 231 -16.47 -10.69 -61.18
N MET A 232 -16.43 -9.60 -61.82
CA MET A 232 -17.19 -9.14 -62.98
C MET A 232 -16.88 -7.67 -63.22
#